data_236d3b7049f65ec67f20c267da3fc2f9
#
_entry.id   236d3b7049f65ec67f20c267da3fc2f9
#
_cell.length_a   1.000
_cell.length_b   1.000
_cell.length_c   1.000
_cell.angle_alpha   90.00
_cell.angle_beta   90.00
_cell.angle_gamma   90.00
#
_symmetry.space_group_name_H-M   'P 1'
#
loop_
_entity.id
_entity.type
_entity.pdbx_description
1 polymer ?
#
loop_
_entity_poly.entity_id
_entity_poly.type
_entity_poly.pdbx_seq_one_letter_code
_entity_poly.pdbx_strand_id
1 'polypeptide(L)'
;MARGEVEILKEILAKLARIEPPIKKFAVSPEDPAMSVYFVELKDVCYITTKSDAGREETMFVTSNGKTYYTNLRLVEIEARLKDHPHFMRSSKFYVINLTKIRGLKVSSARDLWFDGLDQPVINAVTS
;
A
#
# COMPACT_ATOMS: atom_id res chain seq x y z
N MET A 1 36.04 2.10 8.02
CA MET A 1 35.14 3.06 8.65
C MET A 1 33.72 2.46 8.71
N ALA A 2 33.13 2.46 9.88
CA ALA A 2 31.77 1.91 10.01
C ALA A 2 30.77 2.84 9.33
N ARG A 3 29.86 2.23 8.55
CA ARG A 3 28.76 2.98 7.92
C ARG A 3 27.66 3.20 8.96
N GLY A 4 27.02 4.34 8.90
CA GLY A 4 25.89 4.64 9.74
C GLY A 4 24.65 3.78 9.40
N GLU A 5 23.74 3.64 10.34
CA GLU A 5 22.51 2.86 10.15
C GLU A 5 21.68 3.38 8.98
N VAL A 6 21.62 4.70 8.80
CA VAL A 6 20.89 5.33 7.71
C VAL A 6 21.47 4.93 6.35
N GLU A 7 22.79 4.85 6.25
CA GLU A 7 23.48 4.45 5.02
C GLU A 7 23.17 2.99 4.67
N ILE A 8 23.18 2.12 5.67
CA ILE A 8 22.86 0.70 5.47
C ILE A 8 21.42 0.55 5.04
N LEU A 9 20.50 1.28 5.64
CA LEU A 9 19.08 1.25 5.27
C LEU A 9 18.88 1.71 3.83
N LYS A 10 19.54 2.78 3.42
CA LYS A 10 19.48 3.27 2.03
C LYS A 10 20.00 2.22 1.06
N GLU A 11 21.06 1.51 1.43
CA GLU A 11 21.61 0.45 0.60
C GLU A 11 20.64 -0.72 0.45
N ILE A 12 19.99 -1.11 1.56
CA ILE A 12 18.97 -2.18 1.52
C ILE A 12 17.84 -1.80 0.56
N LEU A 13 17.33 -0.58 0.68
CA LEU A 13 16.26 -0.08 -0.19
C LEU A 13 16.68 -0.08 -1.65
N ALA A 14 17.89 0.39 -1.93
CA ALA A 14 18.42 0.44 -3.29
C ALA A 14 18.56 -0.97 -3.88
N LYS A 15 19.04 -1.93 -3.11
CA LYS A 15 19.20 -3.31 -3.55
C LYS A 15 17.88 -3.99 -3.78
N LEU A 16 16.90 -3.77 -2.90
CA LEU A 16 15.56 -4.33 -3.10
C LEU A 16 14.92 -3.82 -4.39
N ALA A 17 15.14 -2.55 -4.72
CA ALA A 17 14.63 -1.97 -5.95
C ALA A 17 15.31 -2.54 -7.21
N ARG A 18 16.52 -3.10 -7.07
CA ARG A 18 17.31 -3.66 -8.20
C ARG A 18 17.15 -5.15 -8.40
N ILE A 19 16.69 -5.89 -7.37
CA ILE A 19 16.64 -7.36 -7.41
C ILE A 19 15.84 -7.83 -8.59
N GLU A 20 14.69 -7.27 -8.80
CA GLU A 20 13.93 -7.47 -10.03
C GLU A 20 12.87 -6.39 -10.15
N PRO A 21 12.66 -5.84 -11.33
CA PRO A 21 11.44 -5.12 -11.65
C PRO A 21 10.36 -6.14 -12.04
N PRO A 22 9.11 -5.98 -11.57
CA PRO A 22 8.63 -4.92 -10.70
C PRO A 22 9.01 -5.12 -9.22
N ILE A 23 8.94 -4.06 -8.44
CA ILE A 23 9.18 -4.09 -6.99
C ILE A 23 8.17 -5.04 -6.32
N LYS A 24 8.67 -5.96 -5.49
CA LYS A 24 7.81 -6.90 -4.77
C LYS A 24 7.50 -6.47 -3.36
N LYS A 25 8.31 -5.60 -2.77
CA LYS A 25 8.15 -5.12 -1.40
C LYS A 25 8.18 -3.60 -1.39
N PHE A 26 7.45 -3.03 -0.46
CA PHE A 26 7.37 -1.59 -0.28
C PHE A 26 7.72 -1.24 1.16
N ALA A 27 8.55 -0.21 1.35
CA ALA A 27 8.96 0.24 2.68
C ALA A 27 7.88 1.14 3.29
N VAL A 28 7.46 0.81 4.49
CA VAL A 28 6.38 1.51 5.19
C VAL A 28 6.72 1.64 6.67
N SER A 29 6.01 2.50 7.37
CA SER A 29 6.10 2.63 8.82
C SER A 29 5.06 1.71 9.45
N PRO A 30 5.45 0.78 10.32
CA PRO A 30 4.51 -0.08 11.02
C PRO A 30 3.87 0.66 12.20
N GLU A 31 2.76 0.14 12.69
CA GLU A 31 2.16 0.62 13.94
C GLU A 31 2.98 0.19 15.15
N ASP A 32 3.77 -0.87 15.03
CA ASP A 32 4.60 -1.40 16.10
C ASP A 32 5.76 -0.42 16.39
N PRO A 33 5.83 0.18 17.58
CA PRO A 33 6.90 1.13 17.90
C PRO A 33 8.29 0.50 17.99
N ALA A 34 8.39 -0.83 18.05
CA ALA A 34 9.66 -1.52 18.08
C ALA A 34 10.36 -1.54 16.72
N MET A 35 9.62 -1.27 15.64
CA MET A 35 10.16 -1.26 14.28
C MET A 35 10.12 0.17 13.71
N SER A 36 11.20 0.58 13.04
CA SER A 36 11.24 1.88 12.36
C SER A 36 10.76 1.78 10.92
N VAL A 37 11.03 0.66 10.27
CA VAL A 37 10.64 0.41 8.88
C VAL A 37 10.19 -1.04 8.76
N TYR A 38 9.16 -1.26 7.99
CA TYR A 38 8.68 -2.59 7.64
C TYR A 38 8.59 -2.69 6.12
N PHE A 39 8.93 -3.86 5.59
CA PHE A 39 8.83 -4.12 4.16
C PHE A 39 7.60 -4.98 3.90
N VAL A 40 6.51 -4.32 3.51
CA VAL A 40 5.27 -5.01 3.18
C VAL A 40 5.40 -5.64 1.79
N GLU A 41 4.96 -6.89 1.67
CA GLU A 41 4.90 -7.55 0.37
C GLU A 41 3.67 -7.08 -0.39
N LEU A 42 3.87 -6.63 -1.61
CA LEU A 42 2.77 -6.10 -2.44
C LEU A 42 1.69 -7.14 -2.70
N LYS A 43 2.05 -8.42 -2.78
CA LYS A 43 1.09 -9.50 -2.95
C LYS A 43 0.06 -9.58 -1.83
N ASP A 44 0.38 -9.08 -0.64
CA ASP A 44 -0.49 -9.11 0.53
C ASP A 44 -1.32 -7.85 0.69
N VAL A 45 -1.06 -6.82 -0.10
CA VAL A 45 -1.76 -5.54 -0.02
C VAL A 45 -3.10 -5.63 -0.75
N CYS A 46 -4.18 -5.32 -0.04
CA CYS A 46 -5.52 -5.26 -0.62
C CYS A 46 -5.76 -3.91 -1.29
N TYR A 47 -5.49 -2.85 -0.57
CA TYR A 47 -5.66 -1.50 -1.11
C TYR A 47 -4.78 -0.51 -0.36
N ILE A 48 -4.62 0.65 -0.97
CA ILE A 48 -3.87 1.77 -0.44
C ILE A 48 -4.79 2.98 -0.49
N THR A 49 -4.89 3.71 0.62
CA THR A 49 -5.77 4.87 0.71
C THR A 49 -5.11 5.99 1.50
N THR A 50 -5.71 7.16 1.45
CA THR A 50 -5.27 8.28 2.28
C THR A 50 -6.11 8.32 3.54
N LYS A 51 -5.47 8.64 4.67
CA LYS A 51 -6.13 8.87 5.94
C LYS A 51 -5.79 10.27 6.41
N SER A 52 -6.80 11.04 6.75
CA SER A 52 -6.63 12.36 7.33
C SER A 52 -6.82 12.27 8.83
N ASP A 53 -5.80 12.67 9.58
CA ASP A 53 -5.84 12.67 11.05
C ASP A 53 -5.14 13.93 11.54
N ALA A 54 -5.86 14.71 12.34
CA ALA A 54 -5.35 15.95 12.95
C ALA A 54 -4.69 16.91 11.94
N GLY A 55 -5.27 17.01 10.73
CA GLY A 55 -4.77 17.90 9.69
C GLY A 55 -3.59 17.36 8.91
N ARG A 56 -3.20 16.09 9.15
CA ARG A 56 -2.16 15.40 8.39
C ARG A 56 -2.78 14.37 7.46
N GLU A 57 -2.31 14.34 6.23
CA GLU A 57 -2.63 13.25 5.32
C GLU A 57 -1.53 12.21 5.40
N GLU A 58 -1.94 10.98 5.70
CA GLU A 58 -1.05 9.83 5.66
C GLU A 58 -1.59 8.83 4.64
N THR A 59 -0.70 8.17 3.93
CA THR A 59 -1.07 7.09 3.04
C THR A 59 -0.98 5.77 3.79
N MET A 60 -2.03 4.99 3.71
CA MET A 60 -2.20 3.76 4.48
C MET A 60 -2.30 2.56 3.54
N PHE A 61 -1.49 1.53 3.82
CA PHE A 61 -1.56 0.23 3.16
C PHE A 61 -2.37 -0.70 4.04
N VAL A 62 -3.35 -1.37 3.47
CA VAL A 62 -4.15 -2.36 4.18
C VAL A 62 -3.89 -3.73 3.57
N THR A 63 -3.46 -4.67 4.41
CA THR A 63 -3.12 -6.03 3.98
C THR A 63 -4.25 -7.02 4.27
N SER A 64 -4.20 -8.18 3.62
CA SER A 64 -5.24 -9.21 3.74
C SER A 64 -5.35 -9.83 5.13
N ASN A 65 -4.35 -9.64 5.99
CA ASN A 65 -4.44 -10.07 7.39
C ASN A 65 -5.03 -8.99 8.31
N GLY A 66 -5.54 -7.91 7.74
CA GLY A 66 -6.18 -6.83 8.48
C GLY A 66 -5.23 -5.83 9.12
N LYS A 67 -3.94 -5.93 8.86
CA LYS A 67 -2.95 -4.99 9.38
C LYS A 67 -2.83 -3.76 8.50
N THR A 68 -2.47 -2.65 9.10
CA THR A 68 -2.28 -1.38 8.41
C THR A 68 -0.86 -0.87 8.58
N TYR A 69 -0.35 -0.24 7.53
CA TYR A 69 0.99 0.33 7.51
C TYR A 69 0.90 1.71 6.85
N TYR A 70 1.83 2.59 7.17
CA TYR A 70 1.77 3.99 6.76
C TYR A 70 3.02 4.41 6.00
N THR A 71 2.87 5.39 5.13
CA THR A 71 3.98 6.04 4.43
C THR A 71 3.69 7.53 4.27
N ASN A 72 4.76 8.31 4.16
CA ASN A 72 4.67 9.74 3.90
C ASN A 72 4.49 10.05 2.42
N LEU A 73 4.60 9.05 1.55
CA LEU A 73 4.39 9.25 0.12
C LEU A 73 2.92 9.53 -0.16
N ARG A 74 2.67 10.43 -1.08
CA ARG A 74 1.30 10.69 -1.53
C ARG A 74 0.83 9.57 -2.45
N LEU A 75 -0.49 9.41 -2.57
CA LEU A 75 -1.07 8.34 -3.36
C LEU A 75 -0.63 8.39 -4.82
N VAL A 76 -0.49 9.58 -5.39
CA VAL A 76 -0.01 9.76 -6.77
C VAL A 76 1.44 9.28 -6.92
N GLU A 77 2.26 9.46 -5.90
CA GLU A 77 3.65 9.00 -5.93
C GLU A 77 3.72 7.46 -5.85
N ILE A 78 2.85 6.86 -5.05
CA ILE A 78 2.74 5.40 -4.94
C ILE A 78 2.26 4.82 -6.27
N GLU A 79 1.24 5.41 -6.86
CA GLU A 79 0.73 5.02 -8.17
C GLU A 79 1.85 5.00 -9.21
N ALA A 80 2.68 6.04 -9.22
CA ALA A 80 3.81 6.13 -10.15
C ALA A 80 4.83 5.01 -9.92
N ARG A 81 5.07 4.64 -8.66
CA ARG A 81 6.00 3.56 -8.33
C ARG A 81 5.45 2.17 -8.65
N LEU A 82 4.14 2.03 -8.70
CA LEU A 82 3.46 0.76 -9.00
C LEU A 82 3.05 0.64 -10.46
N LYS A 83 3.50 1.54 -11.33
CA LYS A 83 3.10 1.55 -12.74
C LYS A 83 3.41 0.25 -13.49
N ASP A 84 4.45 -0.49 -13.05
CA ASP A 84 4.84 -1.77 -13.66
C ASP A 84 4.10 -2.96 -13.04
N HIS A 85 3.15 -2.70 -12.15
CA HIS A 85 2.30 -3.70 -11.53
C HIS A 85 0.87 -3.57 -12.05
N PRO A 86 0.50 -4.27 -13.13
CA PRO A 86 -0.80 -4.08 -13.77
C PRO A 86 -1.99 -4.50 -12.90
N HIS A 87 -1.75 -5.26 -11.84
CA HIS A 87 -2.79 -5.67 -10.91
C HIS A 87 -3.14 -4.58 -9.88
N PHE A 88 -2.34 -3.51 -9.78
CA PHE A 88 -2.69 -2.33 -9.00
C PHE A 88 -3.25 -1.26 -9.92
N MET A 89 -4.35 -0.65 -9.52
CA MET A 89 -4.93 0.44 -10.30
C MET A 89 -5.52 1.51 -9.40
N ARG A 90 -5.46 2.73 -9.88
CA ARG A 90 -6.16 3.86 -9.24
C ARG A 90 -7.64 3.69 -9.51
N SER A 91 -8.42 3.44 -8.46
CA SER A 91 -9.87 3.23 -8.59
C SER A 91 -10.68 4.48 -8.26
N SER A 92 -10.07 5.42 -7.57
CA SER A 92 -10.70 6.69 -7.22
C SER A 92 -9.62 7.69 -6.81
N LYS A 93 -10.08 8.89 -6.44
CA LYS A 93 -9.20 9.94 -5.92
C LYS A 93 -8.46 9.51 -4.65
N PHE A 94 -9.03 8.57 -3.89
CA PHE A 94 -8.54 8.19 -2.58
C PHE A 94 -8.03 6.74 -2.49
N TYR A 95 -8.12 5.97 -3.56
CA TYR A 95 -7.80 4.55 -3.51
C TYR A 95 -6.96 4.08 -4.68
N VAL A 96 -5.94 3.28 -4.36
CA VAL A 96 -5.25 2.38 -5.28
C VAL A 96 -5.58 0.97 -4.81
N ILE A 97 -6.12 0.14 -5.67
CA ILE A 97 -6.59 -1.20 -5.30
C ILE A 97 -5.77 -2.28 -5.98
N ASN A 98 -5.66 -3.42 -5.30
CA ASN A 98 -5.06 -4.62 -5.86
C ASN A 98 -6.16 -5.51 -6.43
N LEU A 99 -6.24 -5.60 -7.74
CA LEU A 99 -7.28 -6.35 -8.43
C LEU A 99 -7.27 -7.84 -8.06
N THR A 100 -6.10 -8.40 -7.75
CA THR A 100 -5.98 -9.82 -7.40
C THR A 100 -6.55 -10.14 -6.01
N LYS A 101 -6.78 -9.13 -5.19
CA LYS A 101 -7.31 -9.28 -3.84
C LYS A 101 -8.81 -9.00 -3.73
N ILE A 102 -9.44 -8.61 -4.81
CA ILE A 102 -10.89 -8.36 -4.80
C ILE A 102 -11.60 -9.71 -4.70
N ARG A 103 -12.41 -9.88 -3.64
CA ARG A 103 -13.23 -11.06 -3.42
C ARG A 103 -14.59 -10.92 -4.09
N GLY A 104 -15.11 -9.71 -4.13
CA GLY A 104 -16.39 -9.46 -4.72
C GLY A 104 -16.75 -7.99 -4.75
N LEU A 105 -17.83 -7.70 -5.46
CA LEU A 105 -18.41 -6.37 -5.49
C LEU A 105 -19.94 -6.51 -5.44
N LYS A 106 -20.59 -5.46 -4.97
CA LYS A 106 -22.04 -5.45 -4.88
C LYS A 106 -22.62 -4.99 -6.22
N VAL A 107 -23.45 -5.83 -6.83
CA VAL A 107 -24.02 -5.55 -8.16
C VAL A 107 -24.83 -4.25 -8.17
N SER A 108 -25.59 -3.98 -7.11
CA SER A 108 -26.41 -2.78 -6.99
C SER A 108 -25.59 -1.53 -6.68
N SER A 109 -24.35 -1.68 -6.27
CA SER A 109 -23.45 -0.57 -5.96
C SER A 109 -22.02 -1.02 -6.25
N ALA A 110 -21.60 -0.88 -7.51
CA ALA A 110 -20.26 -1.29 -7.95
C ALA A 110 -19.14 -0.44 -7.34
N ARG A 111 -19.48 0.51 -6.47
CA ARG A 111 -18.52 1.37 -5.79
C ARG A 111 -17.90 0.73 -4.55
N ASP A 112 -18.56 -0.27 -3.97
CA ASP A 112 -18.10 -0.93 -2.76
C ASP A 112 -17.41 -2.23 -3.14
N LEU A 113 -16.21 -2.43 -2.59
CA LEU A 113 -15.40 -3.61 -2.90
C LEU A 113 -15.15 -4.44 -1.65
N TRP A 114 -15.22 -5.76 -1.82
CA TRP A 114 -14.87 -6.73 -0.80
C TRP A 114 -13.49 -7.29 -1.14
N PHE A 115 -12.60 -7.32 -0.15
CA PHE A 115 -11.25 -7.82 -0.34
C PHE A 115 -11.01 -9.10 0.47
N ASP A 116 -10.13 -9.95 -0.05
CA ASP A 116 -9.74 -11.18 0.64
C ASP A 116 -9.19 -10.87 2.03
N GLY A 117 -9.65 -11.65 3.02
CA GLY A 117 -9.18 -11.53 4.39
C GLY A 117 -9.76 -10.38 5.20
N LEU A 118 -10.57 -9.52 4.58
CA LEU A 118 -11.21 -8.39 5.27
C LEU A 118 -12.69 -8.69 5.48
N ASP A 119 -13.20 -8.40 6.68
CA ASP A 119 -14.57 -8.70 7.07
C ASP A 119 -15.58 -7.67 6.57
N GLN A 120 -15.11 -6.47 6.30
CA GLN A 120 -15.97 -5.34 5.91
C GLN A 120 -15.62 -4.87 4.51
N PRO A 121 -16.62 -4.43 3.72
CA PRO A 121 -16.35 -3.86 2.41
C PRO A 121 -15.68 -2.49 2.54
N VAL A 122 -14.95 -2.12 1.50
CA VAL A 122 -14.42 -0.76 1.36
C VAL A 122 -15.47 0.05 0.61
N ILE A 123 -16.06 1.00 1.31
CA ILE A 123 -17.16 1.81 0.79
C ILE A 123 -16.61 2.88 -0.16
N ASN A 124 -17.24 3.02 -1.32
CA ASN A 124 -16.85 4.00 -2.34
C ASN A 124 -15.39 3.85 -2.80
N ALA A 125 -14.87 2.63 -2.83
CA ALA A 125 -13.53 2.35 -3.30
C ALA A 125 -13.36 2.67 -4.79
N VAL A 126 -14.45 2.62 -5.56
CA VAL A 126 -14.47 2.92 -6.99
C VAL A 126 -15.36 4.14 -7.22
N THR A 127 -14.77 5.21 -7.71
CA THR A 127 -15.50 6.44 -8.09
C THR A 127 -14.90 7.03 -9.35
N SER A 128 -15.74 7.67 -10.11
CA SER A 128 -15.29 8.38 -11.31
C SER A 128 -14.64 9.72 -10.98
#